data_9b4356437eed10be97e0f3ca1c0316b4
#
_entry.id   9b4356437eed10be97e0f3ca1c0316b4
#
_cell.length_a   1.000
_cell.length_b   1.000
_cell.length_c   1.000
_cell.angle_alpha   90.00
_cell.angle_beta   90.00
_cell.angle_gamma   90.00
#
_symmetry.space_group_name_H-M   'P 1'
#
loop_
_entity.id
_entity.type
_entity.pdbx_description
1 polymer ?
#
loop_
_entity_poly.entity_id
_entity_poly.type
_entity_poly.pdbx_seq_one_letter_code
_entity_poly.pdbx_strand_id
1 'polypeptide(L)'
;MKRKIRIGIPRGLLYYRDYILWKTFFEGIGCTLILSPPTNKGIIDKGGNISIDESCLPAKIYLGHVKELSQKCDYILVPRICNYGKGNRVCMKFNGIYDVVNNLFEDKILNYDIDYIKGKFELFGFIKMGIKFNKNIFKVLFYYIKGKIKNRKYYLSLINKQDKILRTNKMKILIVAHPYVVYDEYLCGNIIR
;
A
#
# COMPACT_ATOMS: atom_id res chain seq x y z
N MET A 1 6.38 -18.90 23.83
CA MET A 1 5.92 -18.59 22.44
C MET A 1 6.70 -17.40 21.91
N LYS A 2 7.36 -17.49 20.73
CA LYS A 2 8.02 -16.32 20.11
C LYS A 2 6.93 -15.28 19.75
N ARG A 3 7.14 -14.04 20.18
CA ARG A 3 6.25 -12.91 19.83
C ARG A 3 6.16 -12.78 18.30
N LYS A 4 4.95 -12.69 17.75
CA LYS A 4 4.75 -12.46 16.32
C LYS A 4 5.16 -11.03 15.95
N ILE A 5 5.87 -10.89 14.84
CA ILE A 5 6.27 -9.58 14.28
C ILE A 5 5.02 -8.85 13.81
N ARG A 6 4.85 -7.60 14.23
CA ARG A 6 3.73 -6.73 13.87
C ARG A 6 4.13 -5.80 12.73
N ILE A 7 3.42 -5.90 11.60
CA ILE A 7 3.65 -5.08 10.40
C ILE A 7 2.53 -4.06 10.27
N GLY A 8 2.88 -2.79 10.34
CA GLY A 8 1.98 -1.67 10.11
C GLY A 8 1.72 -1.44 8.62
N ILE A 9 0.46 -1.32 8.24
CA ILE A 9 0.03 -1.03 6.88
C ILE A 9 -0.70 0.32 6.88
N PRO A 10 -0.10 1.40 6.33
CA PRO A 10 -0.75 2.69 6.17
C PRO A 10 -1.92 2.59 5.17
N ARG A 11 -3.12 3.07 5.55
CA ARG A 11 -4.29 3.12 4.68
C ARG A 11 -4.21 4.31 3.71
N GLY A 12 -3.25 4.27 2.80
CA GLY A 12 -3.07 5.32 1.80
C GLY A 12 -2.30 4.80 0.60
N LEU A 13 -2.29 5.55 -0.48
CA LEU A 13 -1.57 5.27 -1.71
C LEU A 13 -1.82 3.84 -2.23
N LEU A 14 -0.81 2.97 -2.16
CA LEU A 14 -0.86 1.60 -2.69
C LEU A 14 -1.72 0.64 -1.87
N TYR A 15 -2.15 1.02 -0.66
CA TYR A 15 -3.03 0.19 0.16
C TYR A 15 -4.26 -0.30 -0.62
N TYR A 16 -4.92 0.60 -1.32
CA TYR A 16 -6.15 0.29 -2.07
C TYR A 16 -5.91 -0.65 -3.26
N ARG A 17 -4.65 -0.77 -3.71
CA ARG A 17 -4.26 -1.66 -4.80
C ARG A 17 -3.72 -3.00 -4.31
N ASP A 18 -2.84 -2.99 -3.31
CA ASP A 18 -1.98 -4.14 -3.02
C ASP A 18 -2.27 -4.79 -1.64
N TYR A 19 -3.27 -4.30 -0.89
CA TYR A 19 -3.56 -4.80 0.45
C TYR A 19 -3.78 -6.32 0.51
N ILE A 20 -4.48 -6.90 -0.47
CA ILE A 20 -4.75 -8.35 -0.49
C ILE A 20 -3.47 -9.15 -0.66
N LEU A 21 -2.54 -8.67 -1.51
CA LEU A 21 -1.21 -9.26 -1.65
C LEU A 21 -0.46 -9.19 -0.30
N TRP A 22 -0.37 -8.01 0.28
CA TRP A 22 0.34 -7.79 1.54
C TRP A 22 -0.23 -8.63 2.68
N LYS A 23 -1.55 -8.63 2.83
CA LYS A 23 -2.25 -9.44 3.84
C LYS A 23 -1.92 -10.92 3.67
N THR A 24 -2.11 -11.45 2.46
CA THR A 24 -1.88 -12.87 2.20
C THR A 24 -0.42 -13.26 2.46
N PHE A 25 0.51 -12.42 2.08
CA PHE A 25 1.94 -12.65 2.28
C PHE A 25 2.33 -12.63 3.76
N PHE A 26 2.12 -11.53 4.44
CA PHE A 26 2.61 -11.35 5.81
C PHE A 26 1.92 -12.28 6.81
N GLU A 27 0.60 -12.45 6.74
CA GLU A 27 -0.11 -13.42 7.58
C GLU A 27 0.38 -14.85 7.28
N GLY A 28 0.58 -15.18 6.01
CA GLY A 28 1.08 -16.48 5.57
C GLY A 28 2.46 -16.82 6.10
N ILE A 29 3.37 -15.86 6.16
CA ILE A 29 4.70 -16.07 6.76
C ILE A 29 4.70 -15.95 8.28
N GLY A 30 3.54 -15.71 8.92
CA GLY A 30 3.36 -15.72 10.36
C GLY A 30 3.56 -14.38 11.05
N CYS A 31 3.46 -13.25 10.33
CA CYS A 31 3.39 -11.91 10.90
C CYS A 31 1.94 -11.54 11.27
N THR A 32 1.78 -10.53 12.12
CA THR A 32 0.49 -9.91 12.43
C THR A 32 0.42 -8.57 11.73
N LEU A 33 -0.68 -8.28 11.02
CA LEU A 33 -0.90 -6.98 10.41
C LEU A 33 -1.63 -6.03 11.34
N ILE A 34 -1.17 -4.79 11.37
CA ILE A 34 -1.82 -3.67 12.05
C ILE A 34 -2.14 -2.63 10.99
N LEU A 35 -3.43 -2.38 10.78
CA LEU A 35 -3.87 -1.32 9.89
C LEU A 35 -3.94 0.00 10.67
N SER A 36 -3.57 1.10 10.02
CA SER A 36 -3.95 2.40 10.54
C SER A 36 -5.48 2.57 10.53
N PRO A 37 -6.06 3.42 11.40
CA PRO A 37 -7.49 3.70 11.36
C PRO A 37 -7.88 4.28 9.99
N PRO A 38 -9.17 4.32 9.64
CA PRO A 38 -9.63 5.08 8.48
C PRO A 38 -9.17 6.54 8.54
N THR A 39 -8.98 7.15 7.36
CA THR A 39 -8.63 8.57 7.26
C THR A 39 -9.65 9.42 8.00
N ASN A 40 -9.15 10.37 8.76
CA ASN A 40 -9.94 11.34 9.52
C ASN A 40 -9.12 12.62 9.72
N LYS A 41 -9.73 13.66 10.27
CA LYS A 41 -9.05 14.93 10.52
C LYS A 41 -7.75 14.76 11.31
N GLY A 42 -7.73 13.94 12.37
CA GLY A 42 -6.55 13.71 13.19
C GLY A 42 -5.39 13.05 12.42
N ILE A 43 -5.68 12.18 11.45
CA ILE A 43 -4.67 11.63 10.54
C ILE A 43 -4.10 12.72 9.63
N ILE A 44 -4.96 13.57 9.08
CA ILE A 44 -4.55 14.68 8.20
C ILE A 44 -3.68 15.66 8.96
N ASP A 45 -4.08 16.05 10.15
CA ASP A 45 -3.33 16.98 11.01
C ASP A 45 -1.94 16.40 11.37
N LYS A 46 -1.87 15.12 11.75
CA LYS A 46 -0.60 14.42 12.01
C LYS A 46 0.33 14.42 10.80
N GLY A 47 -0.21 14.22 9.62
CA GLY A 47 0.55 14.23 8.38
C GLY A 47 0.98 15.64 7.98
N GLY A 48 0.12 16.64 8.14
CA GLY A 48 0.43 18.04 7.92
C GLY A 48 1.61 18.52 8.76
N ASN A 49 1.62 18.16 10.04
CA ASN A 49 2.67 18.58 10.99
C ASN A 49 4.07 18.01 10.70
N ILE A 50 4.18 16.94 9.90
CA ILE A 50 5.46 16.30 9.56
C ILE A 50 5.79 16.35 8.07
N SER A 51 4.95 16.98 7.27
CA SER A 51 5.17 17.19 5.84
C SER A 51 5.57 18.61 5.52
N ILE A 52 6.22 18.81 4.39
CA ILE A 52 6.43 20.15 3.82
C ILE A 52 5.10 20.68 3.28
N ASP A 53 4.91 22.00 3.30
CA ASP A 53 3.63 22.63 2.94
C ASP A 53 3.18 22.33 1.50
N GLU A 54 4.11 22.24 0.57
CA GLU A 54 3.85 21.96 -0.84
C GLU A 54 3.53 20.48 -1.13
N SER A 55 3.50 19.62 -0.09
CA SER A 55 3.11 18.23 -0.28
C SER A 55 1.63 18.12 -0.65
N CYS A 56 1.32 17.30 -1.66
CA CYS A 56 -0.06 17.01 -2.04
C CYS A 56 -0.80 16.31 -0.89
N LEU A 57 -2.12 16.53 -0.81
CA LEU A 57 -2.96 15.97 0.25
C LEU A 57 -2.81 14.45 0.43
N PRO A 58 -2.78 13.61 -0.62
CA PRO A 58 -2.56 12.17 -0.45
C PRO A 58 -1.21 11.81 0.21
N ALA A 59 -0.15 12.58 -0.04
CA ALA A 59 1.14 12.37 0.62
C ALA A 59 1.07 12.77 2.10
N LYS A 60 0.41 13.88 2.44
CA LYS A 60 0.17 14.29 3.84
C LYS A 60 -0.62 13.22 4.58
N ILE A 61 -1.72 12.73 4.02
CA ILE A 61 -2.53 11.65 4.60
C ILE A 61 -1.67 10.40 4.83
N TYR A 62 -0.87 9.99 3.85
CA TYR A 62 0.00 8.82 3.98
C TYR A 62 0.99 8.96 5.14
N LEU A 63 1.65 10.12 5.26
CA LEU A 63 2.55 10.43 6.38
C LEU A 63 1.81 10.39 7.73
N GLY A 64 0.59 10.88 7.79
CA GLY A 64 -0.26 10.79 8.98
C GLY A 64 -0.56 9.36 9.40
N HIS A 65 -0.87 8.48 8.45
CA HIS A 65 -1.04 7.05 8.71
C HIS A 65 0.24 6.38 9.19
N VAL A 66 1.39 6.74 8.61
CA VAL A 66 2.71 6.24 9.05
C VAL A 66 2.99 6.67 10.49
N LYS A 67 2.79 7.96 10.81
CA LYS A 67 2.95 8.50 12.16
C LYS A 67 2.06 7.78 13.17
N GLU A 68 0.82 7.51 12.81
CA GLU A 68 -0.13 6.77 13.66
C GLU A 68 0.35 5.35 13.98
N LEU A 69 1.00 4.69 13.03
CA LEU A 69 1.50 3.32 13.18
C LEU A 69 2.87 3.25 13.88
N SER A 70 3.65 4.32 13.89
CA SER A 70 5.06 4.30 14.33
C SER A 70 5.27 3.79 15.77
N GLN A 71 4.26 3.90 16.62
CA GLN A 71 4.31 3.41 18.01
C GLN A 71 3.56 2.08 18.21
N LYS A 72 2.84 1.57 17.21
CA LYS A 72 1.94 0.43 17.33
C LYS A 72 2.46 -0.88 16.75
N CYS A 73 3.51 -0.82 15.92
CA CYS A 73 4.05 -1.97 15.19
C CYS A 73 5.57 -2.02 15.27
N ASP A 74 6.12 -3.16 14.89
CA ASP A 74 7.55 -3.39 14.89
C ASP A 74 8.19 -2.86 13.59
N TYR A 75 7.45 -2.96 12.47
CA TYR A 75 7.82 -2.42 11.16
C TYR A 75 6.62 -1.81 10.47
N ILE A 76 6.84 -0.80 9.61
CA ILE A 76 5.83 -0.18 8.74
C ILE A 76 6.21 -0.47 7.29
N LEU A 77 5.27 -0.99 6.51
CA LEU A 77 5.48 -1.26 5.09
C LEU A 77 5.34 0.04 4.28
N VAL A 78 6.43 0.44 3.63
CA VAL A 78 6.51 1.64 2.79
C VAL A 78 7.14 1.27 1.45
N PRO A 79 6.35 0.83 0.46
CA PRO A 79 6.88 0.51 -0.87
C PRO A 79 7.43 1.75 -1.58
N ARG A 80 8.50 1.55 -2.35
CA ARG A 80 9.09 2.56 -3.25
C ARG A 80 8.84 2.16 -4.69
N ILE A 81 8.16 3.01 -5.45
CA ILE A 81 7.90 2.74 -6.87
C ILE A 81 8.47 3.88 -7.72
N CYS A 82 9.37 3.53 -8.63
CA CYS A 82 9.96 4.44 -9.58
C CYS A 82 9.29 4.35 -10.96
N ASN A 83 9.15 3.12 -11.47
CA ASN A 83 8.53 2.88 -12.78
C ASN A 83 8.14 1.39 -12.94
N TYR A 84 7.29 1.11 -13.90
CA TYR A 84 6.93 -0.23 -14.38
C TYR A 84 7.46 -0.51 -15.79
N GLY A 85 8.59 0.11 -16.18
CA GLY A 85 9.22 0.02 -17.51
C GLY A 85 9.22 1.34 -18.26
N LYS A 86 9.77 1.33 -19.50
CA LYS A 86 9.84 2.52 -20.36
C LYS A 86 8.42 3.07 -20.61
N GLY A 87 8.24 4.39 -20.43
CA GLY A 87 6.95 5.05 -20.61
C GLY A 87 5.97 4.94 -19.43
N ASN A 88 6.17 4.00 -18.50
CA ASN A 88 5.30 3.77 -17.35
C ASN A 88 5.91 4.32 -16.06
N ARG A 89 6.19 5.61 -16.04
CA ARG A 89 6.66 6.31 -14.84
C ARG A 89 5.50 6.63 -13.90
N VAL A 90 5.76 6.58 -12.61
CA VAL A 90 4.80 7.01 -11.59
C VAL A 90 5.09 8.42 -11.13
N CYS A 91 4.14 9.04 -10.43
CA CYS A 91 4.34 10.33 -9.78
C CYS A 91 5.58 10.28 -8.87
N MET A 92 6.40 11.35 -8.89
CA MET A 92 7.62 11.46 -8.07
C MET A 92 7.38 11.24 -6.57
N LYS A 93 6.17 11.50 -6.08
CA LYS A 93 5.81 11.23 -4.68
C LYS A 93 5.87 9.75 -4.32
N PHE A 94 5.52 8.83 -5.24
CA PHE A 94 5.66 7.38 -4.99
C PHE A 94 7.10 6.91 -4.88
N ASN A 95 8.03 7.62 -5.53
CA ASN A 95 9.46 7.36 -5.39
C ASN A 95 10.02 7.98 -4.11
N GLY A 96 9.72 9.27 -3.87
CA GLY A 96 10.32 10.05 -2.79
C GLY A 96 9.69 9.83 -1.43
N ILE A 97 8.43 9.37 -1.33
CA ILE A 97 7.76 9.19 -0.03
C ILE A 97 8.51 8.21 0.89
N TYR A 98 9.16 7.20 0.30
CA TYR A 98 10.00 6.28 1.05
C TYR A 98 11.15 7.00 1.76
N ASP A 99 11.87 7.89 1.06
CA ASP A 99 13.02 8.62 1.63
C ASP A 99 12.56 9.55 2.76
N VAL A 100 11.43 10.24 2.57
CA VAL A 100 10.83 11.08 3.62
C VAL A 100 10.49 10.26 4.86
N VAL A 101 9.80 9.12 4.68
CA VAL A 101 9.41 8.26 5.79
C VAL A 101 10.63 7.63 6.45
N ASN A 102 11.61 7.19 5.68
CA ASN A 102 12.83 6.58 6.20
C ASN A 102 13.63 7.57 7.06
N ASN A 103 13.74 8.82 6.65
CA ASN A 103 14.42 9.85 7.43
C ASN A 103 13.68 10.18 8.75
N LEU A 104 12.35 10.00 8.79
CA LEU A 104 11.56 10.27 10.00
C LEU A 104 11.47 9.08 10.96
N PHE A 105 11.65 7.84 10.48
CA PHE A 105 11.33 6.61 11.22
C PHE A 105 12.31 5.45 10.89
N GLU A 106 13.60 5.73 10.71
CA GLU A 106 14.65 4.87 10.13
C GLU A 106 14.57 3.37 10.47
N ASP A 107 14.57 3.00 11.74
CA ASP A 107 14.68 1.60 12.18
C ASP A 107 13.41 0.77 11.98
N LYS A 108 12.30 1.40 11.64
CA LYS A 108 10.98 0.75 11.56
C LYS A 108 10.47 0.54 10.15
N ILE A 109 11.24 0.95 9.13
CA ILE A 109 10.75 0.89 7.76
C ILE A 109 11.07 -0.45 7.11
N LEU A 110 10.04 -1.04 6.54
CA LEU A 110 10.11 -2.21 5.68
C LEU A 110 9.73 -1.80 4.28
N ASN A 111 10.60 -2.05 3.30
CA ASN A 111 10.35 -1.63 1.93
C ASN A 111 10.58 -2.74 0.91
N TYR A 112 10.01 -2.55 -0.24
CA TYR A 112 10.44 -3.14 -1.50
C TYR A 112 10.44 -2.08 -2.60
N ASP A 113 11.38 -2.23 -3.53
CA ASP A 113 11.54 -1.31 -4.65
C ASP A 113 10.94 -1.92 -5.93
N ILE A 114 10.27 -1.08 -6.71
CA ILE A 114 9.88 -1.40 -8.09
C ILE A 114 10.53 -0.35 -9.01
N ASP A 115 11.51 -0.80 -9.78
CA ASP A 115 12.19 -0.02 -10.81
C ASP A 115 12.61 -0.97 -11.95
N TYR A 116 11.71 -1.22 -12.88
CA TYR A 116 11.94 -2.19 -13.94
C TYR A 116 13.07 -1.78 -14.89
N ILE A 117 13.33 -0.48 -15.03
CA ILE A 117 14.45 0.02 -15.82
C ILE A 117 15.78 -0.36 -15.17
N LYS A 118 15.85 -0.38 -13.85
CA LYS A 118 17.03 -0.78 -13.07
C LYS A 118 16.99 -2.24 -12.62
N GLY A 119 16.11 -3.07 -13.17
CA GLY A 119 16.00 -4.49 -12.83
C GLY A 119 15.50 -4.78 -11.41
N LYS A 120 14.88 -3.81 -10.74
CA LYS A 120 14.31 -4.02 -9.40
C LYS A 120 12.85 -4.47 -9.50
N PHE A 121 12.62 -5.75 -9.26
CA PHE A 121 11.29 -6.36 -9.30
C PHE A 121 10.73 -6.57 -7.90
N GLU A 122 9.42 -6.43 -7.77
CA GLU A 122 8.65 -6.63 -6.54
C GLU A 122 9.04 -7.93 -5.81
N LEU A 123 9.18 -9.04 -6.54
CA LEU A 123 9.52 -10.36 -5.99
C LEU A 123 10.78 -10.32 -5.11
N PHE A 124 11.86 -9.66 -5.56
CA PHE A 124 13.10 -9.59 -4.81
C PHE A 124 12.92 -8.87 -3.46
N GLY A 125 12.07 -7.85 -3.44
CA GLY A 125 11.72 -7.17 -2.20
C GLY A 125 10.99 -8.09 -1.21
N PHE A 126 10.03 -8.88 -1.69
CA PHE A 126 9.33 -9.85 -0.85
C PHE A 126 10.24 -10.97 -0.34
N ILE A 127 11.19 -11.45 -1.16
CA ILE A 127 12.21 -12.41 -0.73
C ILE A 127 13.08 -11.78 0.37
N LYS A 128 13.58 -10.55 0.17
CA LYS A 128 14.40 -9.83 1.16
C LYS A 128 13.66 -9.68 2.49
N MET A 129 12.38 -9.31 2.48
CA MET A 129 11.56 -9.21 3.69
C MET A 129 11.37 -10.57 4.37
N GLY A 130 11.13 -11.63 3.60
CA GLY A 130 11.00 -12.99 4.14
C GLY A 130 12.28 -13.48 4.83
N ILE A 131 13.45 -13.24 4.23
CA ILE A 131 14.77 -13.58 4.80
C ILE A 131 15.03 -12.76 6.06
N LYS A 132 14.74 -11.45 6.06
CA LYS A 132 14.86 -10.59 7.24
C LYS A 132 14.11 -11.16 8.46
N PHE A 133 12.99 -11.83 8.23
CA PHE A 133 12.20 -12.47 9.29
C PHE A 133 12.58 -13.94 9.53
N ASN A 134 13.69 -14.38 8.98
CA ASN A 134 14.22 -15.76 9.11
C ASN A 134 13.18 -16.82 8.69
N LYS A 135 12.53 -16.60 7.53
CA LYS A 135 11.54 -17.52 6.98
C LYS A 135 12.12 -18.35 5.84
N ASN A 136 11.65 -19.61 5.74
CA ASN A 136 12.02 -20.49 4.64
C ASN A 136 11.64 -19.89 3.29
N ILE A 137 12.56 -19.87 2.33
CA ILE A 137 12.38 -19.26 1.00
C ILE A 137 11.20 -19.88 0.24
N PHE A 138 10.97 -21.18 0.33
CA PHE A 138 9.83 -21.84 -0.32
C PHE A 138 8.50 -21.33 0.25
N LYS A 139 8.43 -21.14 1.56
CA LYS A 139 7.25 -20.54 2.22
C LYS A 139 7.04 -19.10 1.77
N VAL A 140 8.10 -18.31 1.65
CA VAL A 140 8.06 -16.93 1.17
C VAL A 140 7.52 -16.87 -0.25
N LEU A 141 8.08 -17.66 -1.17
CA LEU A 141 7.64 -17.73 -2.56
C LEU A 141 6.19 -18.21 -2.69
N PHE A 142 5.81 -19.24 -1.94
CA PHE A 142 4.44 -19.77 -1.94
C PHE A 142 3.42 -18.69 -1.57
N TYR A 143 3.65 -17.95 -0.47
CA TYR A 143 2.70 -16.93 -0.03
C TYR A 143 2.73 -15.66 -0.87
N TYR A 144 3.87 -15.34 -1.48
CA TYR A 144 3.94 -14.28 -2.48
C TYR A 144 3.07 -14.62 -3.71
N ILE A 145 3.27 -15.79 -4.31
CA ILE A 145 2.49 -16.25 -5.47
C ILE A 145 1.00 -16.34 -5.12
N LYS A 146 0.66 -16.93 -3.98
CA LYS A 146 -0.72 -16.99 -3.49
C LYS A 146 -1.34 -15.61 -3.32
N GLY A 147 -0.57 -14.65 -2.82
CA GLY A 147 -0.99 -13.25 -2.69
C GLY A 147 -1.25 -12.59 -4.05
N LYS A 148 -0.37 -12.79 -5.02
CA LYS A 148 -0.54 -12.27 -6.40
C LYS A 148 -1.80 -12.84 -7.06
N ILE A 149 -2.03 -14.14 -6.93
CA ILE A 149 -3.22 -14.80 -7.47
C ILE A 149 -4.50 -14.23 -6.83
N LYS A 150 -4.53 -14.10 -5.49
CA LYS A 150 -5.69 -13.53 -4.79
C LYS A 150 -5.94 -12.08 -5.19
N ASN A 151 -4.89 -11.27 -5.27
CA ASN A 151 -4.99 -9.87 -5.65
C ASN A 151 -5.53 -9.74 -7.09
N ARG A 152 -5.03 -10.55 -8.02
CA ARG A 152 -5.52 -10.61 -9.41
C ARG A 152 -7.00 -11.02 -9.48
N LYS A 153 -7.41 -12.05 -8.74
CA LYS A 153 -8.82 -12.48 -8.68
C LYS A 153 -9.74 -11.37 -8.17
N TYR A 154 -9.30 -10.61 -7.18
CA TYR A 154 -10.02 -9.45 -6.69
C TYR A 154 -10.21 -8.39 -7.79
N TYR A 155 -9.14 -8.04 -8.51
CA TYR A 155 -9.23 -7.08 -9.63
C TYR A 155 -10.18 -7.56 -10.73
N LEU A 156 -10.09 -8.82 -11.12
CA LEU A 156 -11.01 -9.41 -12.10
C LEU A 156 -12.47 -9.33 -11.61
N SER A 157 -12.71 -9.52 -10.32
CA SER A 157 -14.07 -9.38 -9.76
C SER A 157 -14.59 -7.95 -9.85
N LEU A 158 -13.73 -6.92 -9.69
CA LEU A 158 -14.10 -5.52 -9.86
C LEU A 158 -14.43 -5.20 -11.33
N ILE A 159 -13.62 -5.68 -12.27
CA ILE A 159 -13.86 -5.54 -13.72
C ILE A 159 -15.22 -6.17 -14.08
N ASN A 160 -15.47 -7.39 -13.63
CA ASN A 160 -16.76 -8.07 -13.89
C ASN A 160 -17.96 -7.33 -13.30
N LYS A 161 -17.81 -6.70 -12.12
CA LYS A 161 -18.86 -5.82 -11.55
C LYS A 161 -19.10 -4.60 -12.42
N GLN A 162 -18.03 -3.97 -12.88
CA GLN A 162 -18.12 -2.80 -13.76
C GLN A 162 -18.79 -3.16 -15.09
N ASP A 163 -18.43 -4.28 -15.72
CA ASP A 163 -19.05 -4.75 -16.95
C ASP A 163 -20.54 -5.01 -16.79
N LYS A 164 -20.97 -5.57 -15.64
CA LYS A 164 -22.38 -5.74 -15.34
C LYS A 164 -23.12 -4.40 -15.28
N ILE A 165 -22.52 -3.39 -14.63
CA ILE A 165 -23.11 -2.03 -14.54
C ILE A 165 -23.19 -1.40 -15.93
N LEU A 166 -22.15 -1.56 -16.76
CA LEU A 166 -22.11 -0.99 -18.12
C LEU A 166 -23.21 -1.56 -19.03
N ARG A 167 -23.64 -2.81 -18.81
CA ARG A 167 -24.71 -3.47 -19.57
C ARG A 167 -26.13 -3.08 -19.14
N THR A 168 -26.30 -2.31 -18.07
CA THR A 168 -27.63 -1.85 -17.65
C THR A 168 -28.10 -0.67 -18.52
N ASN A 169 -29.41 -0.44 -18.59
CA ASN A 169 -30.00 0.72 -19.30
C ASN A 169 -30.11 1.99 -18.43
N LYS A 170 -29.49 1.99 -17.23
CA LYS A 170 -29.50 3.14 -16.33
C LYS A 170 -28.49 4.20 -16.77
N MET A 171 -28.75 5.46 -16.42
CA MET A 171 -27.79 6.55 -16.58
C MET A 171 -26.51 6.18 -15.85
N LYS A 172 -25.36 6.44 -16.45
CA LYS A 172 -24.03 6.12 -15.92
C LYS A 172 -23.19 7.37 -15.82
N ILE A 173 -22.47 7.49 -14.71
CA ILE A 173 -21.47 8.55 -14.49
C ILE A 173 -20.13 7.87 -14.42
N LEU A 174 -19.18 8.27 -15.28
CA LEU A 174 -17.79 7.79 -15.23
C LEU A 174 -17.00 8.66 -14.26
N ILE A 175 -16.45 8.04 -13.24
CA ILE A 175 -15.51 8.68 -12.29
C ILE A 175 -14.10 8.24 -12.64
N VAL A 176 -13.23 9.18 -12.98
CA VAL A 176 -11.81 8.94 -13.27
C VAL A 176 -10.98 9.58 -12.18
N ALA A 177 -10.42 8.77 -11.29
CA ALA A 177 -9.56 9.24 -10.21
C ALA A 177 -8.63 8.13 -9.69
N HIS A 178 -7.64 8.50 -8.87
CA HIS A 178 -6.77 7.52 -8.24
C HIS A 178 -7.51 6.70 -7.18
N PRO A 179 -7.24 5.38 -7.05
CA PRO A 179 -7.91 4.52 -6.07
C PRO A 179 -7.83 5.05 -4.64
N TYR A 180 -6.71 5.63 -4.24
CA TYR A 180 -6.52 6.21 -2.90
C TYR A 180 -7.29 7.52 -2.65
N VAL A 181 -7.93 8.08 -3.66
CA VAL A 181 -8.88 9.20 -3.54
C VAL A 181 -10.30 8.68 -3.52
N VAL A 182 -10.63 7.81 -4.49
CA VAL A 182 -11.99 7.32 -4.72
C VAL A 182 -12.48 6.37 -3.63
N TYR A 183 -11.59 5.49 -3.13
CA TYR A 183 -11.94 4.50 -2.11
C TYR A 183 -11.64 4.97 -0.67
N ASP A 184 -11.12 6.17 -0.49
CA ASP A 184 -10.99 6.77 0.83
C ASP A 184 -12.30 7.47 1.20
N GLU A 185 -13.02 6.92 2.19
CA GLU A 185 -14.34 7.40 2.59
C GLU A 185 -14.33 8.85 3.06
N TYR A 186 -13.22 9.32 3.65
CA TYR A 186 -13.10 10.69 4.13
C TYR A 186 -12.87 11.67 2.98
N LEU A 187 -12.11 11.28 1.94
CA LEU A 187 -11.82 12.14 0.79
C LEU A 187 -12.96 12.19 -0.21
N CYS A 188 -13.52 11.03 -0.53
CA CYS A 188 -14.55 10.92 -1.56
C CYS A 188 -15.98 10.99 -0.99
N GLY A 189 -16.14 10.85 0.31
CA GLY A 189 -17.43 10.86 0.97
C GLY A 189 -18.39 9.82 0.40
N ASN A 190 -19.64 10.24 0.15
CA ASN A 190 -20.72 9.36 -0.34
C ASN A 190 -20.85 9.33 -1.88
N ILE A 191 -19.84 9.79 -2.64
CA ILE A 191 -19.97 9.89 -4.12
C ILE A 191 -20.16 8.50 -4.76
N ILE A 192 -19.64 7.43 -4.14
CA ILE A 192 -19.65 6.06 -4.70
C ILE A 192 -20.64 5.14 -3.98
N ARG A 193 -21.42 5.65 -3.07
CA ARG A 193 -22.43 4.84 -2.35
C ARG A 193 -23.72 4.70 -3.12
#